data_1c7369dcca97fd38fb0f5d68b93812e1
#
_entry.id   1c7369dcca97fd38fb0f5d68b93812e1
#
_cell.length_a   1.000
_cell.length_b   1.000
_cell.length_c   1.000
_cell.angle_alpha   90.00
_cell.angle_beta   90.00
_cell.angle_gamma   90.00
#
_symmetry.space_group_name_H-M   'P 1'
#
loop_
_entity.id
_entity.type
_entity.pdbx_description
1 polymer ?
#
loop_
_entity_poly.entity_id
_entity_poly.type
_entity_poly.pdbx_seq_one_letter_code
_entity_poly.pdbx_strand_id
1 'polypeptide(L)'
;EMVNKLGIKEEQGILSGNGSSGEIKGVASDMPAFSLSTFYVEKPNMFDALVAAYSQIVSTSEMAYRPNLVLMNPLDYASMQLAKDANGQYLRPFRYGDELIQGLRVETTTAVKQGDFIMGDFSYLNIRDLWELSITLGWENDDFRKNIVTVIAEKRLMCYIKSQYKTAFVKDTFSTVIEGITQEA
;
A
#
# COMPACT_ATOMS: atom_id res chain seq x y z
N GLU A 1 18.97 -11.72 9.17
CA GLU A 1 18.22 -12.17 7.99
C GLU A 1 16.79 -12.61 8.34
N MET A 2 16.58 -13.51 9.34
CA MET A 2 15.24 -14.00 9.73
C MET A 2 14.29 -12.88 10.19
N VAL A 3 14.75 -11.96 11.03
CA VAL A 3 13.95 -10.82 11.50
C VAL A 3 13.50 -9.92 10.35
N ASN A 4 14.39 -9.67 9.37
CA ASN A 4 14.02 -8.88 8.18
C ASN A 4 12.98 -9.59 7.32
N LYS A 5 13.10 -10.91 7.13
CA LYS A 5 12.09 -11.70 6.41
C LYS A 5 10.75 -11.71 7.14
N LEU A 6 10.76 -11.74 8.47
CA LEU A 6 9.53 -11.64 9.26
C LEU A 6 8.87 -10.26 9.09
N GLY A 7 9.65 -9.18 9.12
CA GLY A 7 9.12 -7.83 8.86
C GLY A 7 8.45 -7.70 7.49
N ILE A 8 9.06 -8.25 6.43
CA ILE A 8 8.45 -8.27 5.09
C ILE A 8 7.13 -9.06 5.09
N LYS A 9 7.10 -10.23 5.75
CA LYS A 9 5.87 -11.02 5.87
C LYS A 9 4.79 -10.33 6.71
N GLU A 10 5.19 -9.64 7.76
CA GLU A 10 4.28 -8.82 8.58
C GLU A 10 3.64 -7.72 7.73
N GLU A 11 4.42 -6.99 6.97
CA GLU A 11 3.95 -5.94 6.07
C GLU A 11 2.99 -6.48 5.01
N GLN A 12 3.34 -7.60 4.37
CA GLN A 12 2.46 -8.31 3.43
C GLN A 12 1.16 -8.76 4.10
N GLY A 13 1.24 -9.30 5.32
CA GLY A 13 0.08 -9.73 6.09
C GLY A 13 -0.85 -8.57 6.44
N ILE A 14 -0.30 -7.44 6.89
CA ILE A 14 -1.07 -6.24 7.24
C ILE A 14 -1.82 -5.69 6.03
N LEU A 15 -1.17 -5.66 4.86
CA LEU A 15 -1.79 -5.11 3.66
C LEU A 15 -2.73 -6.11 2.97
N SER A 16 -2.26 -7.33 2.70
CA SER A 16 -2.93 -8.27 1.79
C SER A 16 -3.17 -9.67 2.35
N GLY A 17 -3.01 -9.87 3.66
CA GLY A 17 -3.26 -11.16 4.30
C GLY A 17 -4.69 -11.67 4.09
N ASN A 18 -4.84 -12.99 4.00
CA ASN A 18 -6.13 -13.62 3.70
C ASN A 18 -7.03 -13.85 4.94
N GLY A 19 -6.47 -13.72 6.14
CA GLY A 19 -7.18 -13.92 7.41
C GLY A 19 -7.57 -15.36 7.72
N SER A 20 -7.05 -16.34 6.98
CA SER A 20 -7.31 -17.76 7.18
C SER A 20 -6.10 -18.49 7.77
N SER A 21 -6.35 -19.65 8.40
CA SER A 21 -5.27 -20.53 8.91
C SER A 21 -4.26 -19.84 9.84
N GLY A 22 -4.71 -18.86 10.63
CA GLY A 22 -3.87 -18.12 11.56
C GLY A 22 -3.10 -16.94 10.93
N GLU A 23 -3.34 -16.63 9.65
CA GLU A 23 -2.80 -15.44 9.01
C GLU A 23 -3.58 -14.18 9.38
N ILE A 24 -2.90 -13.04 9.31
CA ILE A 24 -3.51 -11.73 9.52
C ILE A 24 -4.53 -11.46 8.41
N LYS A 25 -5.69 -10.90 8.76
CA LYS A 25 -6.60 -10.35 7.76
C LYS A 25 -6.09 -9.00 7.28
N GLY A 26 -5.69 -8.91 6.02
CA GLY A 26 -5.17 -7.69 5.42
C GLY A 26 -6.22 -6.60 5.27
N VAL A 27 -5.82 -5.35 5.53
CA VAL A 27 -6.73 -4.18 5.51
C VAL A 27 -7.10 -3.74 4.11
N ALA A 28 -6.32 -4.09 3.09
CA ALA A 28 -6.57 -3.68 1.71
C ALA A 28 -7.90 -4.21 1.15
N SER A 29 -8.42 -5.33 1.68
CA SER A 29 -9.74 -5.86 1.30
C SER A 29 -10.90 -5.01 1.82
N ASP A 30 -10.68 -4.20 2.83
CA ASP A 30 -11.67 -3.35 3.46
C ASP A 30 -11.69 -1.92 2.88
N MET A 31 -10.74 -1.58 2.00
CA MET A 31 -10.63 -0.28 1.36
C MET A 31 -11.49 -0.21 0.10
N PRO A 32 -12.19 0.91 -0.15
CA PRO A 32 -12.96 1.10 -1.37
C PRO A 32 -12.07 1.24 -2.59
N ALA A 33 -12.59 0.84 -3.75
CA ALA A 33 -11.97 1.06 -5.04
C ALA A 33 -12.17 2.52 -5.52
N PHE A 34 -11.44 2.89 -6.55
CA PHE A 34 -11.66 4.17 -7.24
C PHE A 34 -13.03 4.15 -7.95
N SER A 35 -13.78 5.24 -7.83
CA SER A 35 -15.11 5.36 -8.45
C SER A 35 -15.44 6.79 -8.92
N LEU A 36 -14.49 7.73 -8.80
CA LEU A 36 -14.72 9.12 -9.19
C LEU A 36 -14.57 9.29 -10.71
N SER A 37 -15.65 9.74 -11.36
CA SER A 37 -15.69 10.03 -12.81
C SER A 37 -16.03 11.49 -13.11
N THR A 38 -15.63 12.41 -12.23
CA THR A 38 -16.09 13.81 -12.29
C THR A 38 -15.25 14.68 -13.23
N PHE A 39 -14.04 14.25 -13.57
CA PHE A 39 -13.16 15.00 -14.49
C PHE A 39 -12.42 14.03 -15.42
N TYR A 40 -12.12 14.55 -16.59
CA TYR A 40 -11.42 13.80 -17.63
C TYR A 40 -10.10 14.46 -17.97
N VAL A 41 -9.10 13.66 -18.21
CA VAL A 41 -7.74 14.09 -18.54
C VAL A 41 -7.36 13.54 -19.89
N GLU A 42 -6.81 14.39 -20.77
CA GLU A 42 -6.26 13.93 -22.05
C GLU A 42 -4.90 13.24 -21.80
N LYS A 43 -4.78 11.99 -22.23
CA LYS A 43 -3.56 11.16 -22.05
C LYS A 43 -3.07 11.10 -20.61
N PRO A 44 -3.89 10.62 -19.68
CA PRO A 44 -3.52 10.57 -18.27
C PRO A 44 -2.35 9.62 -18.02
N ASN A 45 -1.59 9.92 -17.00
CA ASN A 45 -0.46 9.13 -16.54
C ASN A 45 -0.66 8.66 -15.07
N MET A 46 0.31 7.91 -14.51
CA MET A 46 0.22 7.42 -13.13
C MET A 46 0.11 8.54 -12.09
N PHE A 47 0.72 9.72 -12.37
CA PHE A 47 0.60 10.86 -11.47
C PHE A 47 -0.83 11.41 -11.46
N ASP A 48 -1.46 11.53 -12.61
CA ASP A 48 -2.85 11.97 -12.73
C ASP A 48 -3.80 11.00 -12.00
N ALA A 49 -3.51 9.70 -12.07
CA ALA A 49 -4.26 8.69 -11.34
C ALA A 49 -4.20 8.90 -9.81
N LEU A 50 -3.03 9.25 -9.27
CA LEU A 50 -2.88 9.55 -7.84
C LEU A 50 -3.60 10.85 -7.46
N VAL A 51 -3.55 11.88 -8.30
CA VAL A 51 -4.30 13.13 -8.07
C VAL A 51 -5.81 12.85 -8.08
N ALA A 52 -6.28 12.02 -8.98
CA ALA A 52 -7.69 11.61 -9.06
C ALA A 52 -8.13 10.85 -7.80
N ALA A 53 -7.33 9.87 -7.35
CA ALA A 53 -7.59 9.10 -6.13
C ALA A 53 -7.59 10.00 -4.87
N TYR A 54 -6.65 10.93 -4.78
CA TYR A 54 -6.63 11.94 -3.71
C TYR A 54 -7.92 12.77 -3.70
N SER A 55 -8.33 13.26 -4.88
CA SER A 55 -9.53 14.06 -5.04
C SER A 55 -10.78 13.28 -4.63
N GLN A 56 -10.85 11.99 -4.93
CA GLN A 56 -11.95 11.13 -4.49
C GLN A 56 -12.07 11.09 -2.97
N ILE A 57 -10.97 10.84 -2.24
CA ILE A 57 -11.00 10.74 -0.77
C ILE A 57 -11.46 12.08 -0.18
N VAL A 58 -10.90 13.19 -0.65
CA VAL A 58 -11.22 14.52 -0.11
C VAL A 58 -12.66 14.92 -0.43
N SER A 59 -13.14 14.65 -1.65
CA SER A 59 -14.52 15.01 -2.04
C SER A 59 -15.57 14.11 -1.39
N THR A 60 -15.34 12.80 -1.34
CA THR A 60 -16.29 11.85 -0.73
C THR A 60 -16.41 12.05 0.78
N SER A 61 -15.36 12.53 1.43
CA SER A 61 -15.36 12.80 2.87
C SER A 61 -15.74 14.23 3.22
N GLU A 62 -16.12 15.07 2.24
CA GLU A 62 -16.38 16.50 2.45
C GLU A 62 -15.21 17.21 3.17
N MET A 63 -13.98 16.85 2.80
CA MET A 63 -12.72 17.31 3.39
C MET A 63 -12.46 16.85 4.84
N ALA A 64 -13.23 15.91 5.36
CA ALA A 64 -13.02 15.38 6.71
C ALA A 64 -11.72 14.55 6.81
N TYR A 65 -11.32 13.89 5.71
CA TYR A 65 -10.09 13.10 5.64
C TYR A 65 -9.15 13.66 4.58
N ARG A 66 -7.86 13.67 4.92
CA ARG A 66 -6.79 14.07 4.00
C ARG A 66 -5.77 12.94 3.92
N PRO A 67 -5.59 12.32 2.76
CA PRO A 67 -4.55 11.33 2.58
C PRO A 67 -3.18 11.87 2.99
N ASN A 68 -2.47 11.13 3.81
CA ASN A 68 -1.12 11.48 4.27
C ASN A 68 -0.04 10.57 3.67
N LEU A 69 -0.45 9.43 3.10
CA LEU A 69 0.47 8.44 2.59
C LEU A 69 -0.11 7.71 1.38
N VAL A 70 0.75 7.43 0.39
CA VAL A 70 0.51 6.47 -0.67
C VAL A 70 1.57 5.38 -0.65
N LEU A 71 1.12 4.13 -0.72
CA LEU A 71 1.96 2.93 -0.83
C LEU A 71 1.90 2.42 -2.27
N MET A 72 3.04 2.17 -2.87
CA MET A 72 3.15 1.61 -4.21
C MET A 72 4.38 0.73 -4.38
N ASN A 73 4.44 0.00 -5.48
CA ASN A 73 5.62 -0.82 -5.78
C ASN A 73 6.83 0.06 -6.16
N PRO A 74 8.06 -0.30 -5.74
CA PRO A 74 9.28 0.43 -6.11
C PRO A 74 9.47 0.60 -7.62
N LEU A 75 9.04 -0.38 -8.43
CA LEU A 75 9.15 -0.33 -9.88
C LEU A 75 8.21 0.71 -10.49
N ASP A 76 7.00 0.84 -9.94
CA ASP A 76 6.02 1.85 -10.40
C ASP A 76 6.50 3.25 -10.03
N TYR A 77 7.03 3.42 -8.82
CA TYR A 77 7.64 4.69 -8.41
C TYR A 77 8.81 5.09 -9.32
N ALA A 78 9.69 4.13 -9.65
CA ALA A 78 10.79 4.37 -10.58
C ALA A 78 10.26 4.75 -11.99
N SER A 79 9.20 4.09 -12.46
CA SER A 79 8.57 4.39 -13.76
C SER A 79 8.01 5.81 -13.80
N MET A 80 7.36 6.26 -12.71
CA MET A 80 6.88 7.63 -12.59
C MET A 80 8.01 8.67 -12.64
N GLN A 81 9.13 8.38 -11.97
CA GLN A 81 10.30 9.28 -11.98
C GLN A 81 11.02 9.34 -13.34
N LEU A 82 10.97 8.26 -14.09
CA LEU A 82 11.59 8.14 -15.40
C LEU A 82 10.67 8.63 -16.54
N ALA A 83 9.42 8.99 -16.25
CA ALA A 83 8.49 9.50 -17.26
C ALA A 83 9.02 10.79 -17.91
N LYS A 84 8.90 10.85 -19.24
CA LYS A 84 9.37 11.96 -20.06
C LYS A 84 8.23 12.51 -20.91
N ASP A 85 8.31 13.79 -21.23
CA ASP A 85 7.44 14.44 -22.19
C ASP A 85 7.82 14.09 -23.66
N ALA A 86 7.06 14.60 -24.60
CA ALA A 86 7.32 14.41 -26.03
C ALA A 86 8.68 14.99 -26.49
N ASN A 87 9.27 15.90 -25.73
CA ASN A 87 10.56 16.53 -25.99
C ASN A 87 11.72 15.81 -25.31
N GLY A 88 11.45 14.71 -24.58
CA GLY A 88 12.43 13.93 -23.83
C GLY A 88 12.84 14.55 -22.50
N GLN A 89 12.15 15.57 -22.01
CA GLN A 89 12.37 16.15 -20.69
C GLN A 89 11.66 15.32 -19.64
N TYR A 90 12.30 15.13 -18.48
CA TYR A 90 11.70 14.39 -17.38
C TYR A 90 10.50 15.14 -16.79
N LEU A 91 9.38 14.47 -16.74
CA LEU A 91 8.23 14.91 -15.96
C LEU A 91 8.56 14.65 -14.49
N ARG A 92 8.97 15.70 -13.77
CA ARG A 92 9.26 15.60 -12.35
C ARG A 92 8.05 16.04 -11.53
N PRO A 93 7.15 15.14 -11.15
CA PRO A 93 5.99 15.48 -10.33
C PRO A 93 6.38 15.94 -8.91
N PHE A 94 7.59 15.55 -8.45
CA PHE A 94 8.09 15.87 -7.11
C PHE A 94 9.03 17.07 -7.19
N ARG A 95 8.60 18.22 -6.71
CA ARG A 95 9.42 19.43 -6.75
C ARG A 95 10.35 19.61 -5.55
N TYR A 96 9.94 19.20 -4.37
CA TYR A 96 10.73 19.37 -3.13
C TYR A 96 10.37 18.26 -2.15
N GLY A 97 11.30 17.32 -1.94
CA GLY A 97 11.11 16.18 -1.06
C GLY A 97 10.23 15.08 -1.67
N ASP A 98 9.82 14.14 -0.85
CA ASP A 98 9.03 12.97 -1.26
C ASP A 98 7.51 13.23 -1.27
N GLU A 99 7.09 14.50 -1.32
CA GLU A 99 5.67 14.87 -1.34
C GLU A 99 5.16 14.96 -2.78
N LEU A 100 4.22 14.10 -3.12
CA LEU A 100 3.50 14.07 -4.39
C LEU A 100 2.50 15.23 -4.53
N ILE A 101 1.74 15.42 -3.48
CA ILE A 101 0.78 16.50 -3.27
C ILE A 101 1.10 17.04 -1.88
N GLN A 102 0.82 18.30 -1.61
CA GLN A 102 1.11 18.90 -0.32
C GLN A 102 0.58 18.03 0.84
N GLY A 103 1.48 17.50 1.65
CA GLY A 103 1.19 16.63 2.79
C GLY A 103 1.01 15.14 2.46
N LEU A 104 1.19 14.70 1.20
CA LEU A 104 1.11 13.31 0.79
C LEU A 104 2.52 12.72 0.58
N ARG A 105 2.92 11.82 1.45
CA ARG A 105 4.19 11.08 1.34
C ARG A 105 4.03 9.87 0.43
N VAL A 106 5.10 9.53 -0.27
CA VAL A 106 5.19 8.29 -1.05
C VAL A 106 6.12 7.33 -0.33
N GLU A 107 5.63 6.14 -0.02
CA GLU A 107 6.44 5.05 0.52
C GLU A 107 6.35 3.85 -0.44
N THR A 108 7.50 3.26 -0.69
CA THR A 108 7.58 2.12 -1.61
C THR A 108 7.71 0.82 -0.85
N THR A 109 6.89 -0.17 -1.20
CA THR A 109 6.96 -1.50 -0.61
C THR A 109 6.68 -2.58 -1.63
N THR A 110 7.36 -3.72 -1.48
CA THR A 110 7.10 -4.93 -2.27
C THR A 110 5.85 -5.69 -1.82
N ALA A 111 5.24 -5.29 -0.71
CA ALA A 111 3.97 -5.85 -0.25
C ALA A 111 2.77 -5.40 -1.11
N VAL A 112 2.93 -4.30 -1.84
CA VAL A 112 1.99 -3.85 -2.89
C VAL A 112 2.46 -4.41 -4.23
N LYS A 113 1.55 -5.03 -4.98
CA LYS A 113 1.87 -5.58 -6.30
C LYS A 113 2.19 -4.45 -7.29
N GLN A 114 3.01 -4.76 -8.28
CA GLN A 114 3.25 -3.84 -9.38
C GLN A 114 1.94 -3.51 -10.11
N GLY A 115 1.72 -2.24 -10.38
CA GLY A 115 0.49 -1.72 -10.97
C GLY A 115 -0.60 -1.33 -9.98
N ASP A 116 -0.51 -1.76 -8.71
CA ASP A 116 -1.45 -1.41 -7.65
C ASP A 116 -0.92 -0.25 -6.80
N PHE A 117 -1.84 0.49 -6.18
CA PHE A 117 -1.50 1.45 -5.14
C PHE A 117 -2.55 1.45 -4.02
N ILE A 118 -2.15 1.92 -2.86
CA ILE A 118 -3.01 2.14 -1.70
C ILE A 118 -2.75 3.57 -1.22
N MET A 119 -3.78 4.38 -1.17
CA MET A 119 -3.70 5.76 -0.70
C MET A 119 -4.70 5.99 0.42
N GLY A 120 -4.33 6.80 1.40
CA GLY A 120 -5.27 7.17 2.44
C GLY A 120 -4.66 7.93 3.60
N ASP A 121 -5.51 8.17 4.60
CA ASP A 121 -5.08 8.69 5.89
C ASP A 121 -4.79 7.52 6.85
N PHE A 122 -3.53 7.15 6.90
CA PHE A 122 -3.06 6.01 7.70
C PHE A 122 -3.13 6.25 9.22
N SER A 123 -3.48 7.46 9.67
CA SER A 123 -3.77 7.72 11.09
C SER A 123 -4.99 6.93 11.59
N TYR A 124 -5.86 6.49 10.67
CA TYR A 124 -7.03 5.66 10.95
C TYR A 124 -6.79 4.15 10.80
N LEU A 125 -5.59 3.75 10.41
CA LEU A 125 -5.16 2.35 10.45
C LEU A 125 -4.78 1.96 11.87
N ASN A 126 -5.45 0.98 12.42
CA ASN A 126 -5.15 0.46 13.76
C ASN A 126 -4.37 -0.84 13.65
N ILE A 127 -3.20 -0.88 14.28
CA ILE A 127 -2.40 -2.09 14.44
C ILE A 127 -2.32 -2.37 15.94
N ARG A 128 -2.59 -3.60 16.35
CA ARG A 128 -2.56 -4.05 17.75
C ARG A 128 -1.74 -5.31 17.82
N ASP A 129 -0.62 -5.24 18.51
CA ASP A 129 0.19 -6.41 18.85
C ASP A 129 -0.48 -7.18 19.98
N LEU A 130 -0.64 -8.49 19.79
CA LEU A 130 -1.10 -9.42 20.83
C LEU A 130 0.11 -10.04 21.51
N TRP A 131 1.10 -10.46 20.71
CA TRP A 131 2.38 -10.96 21.19
C TRP A 131 3.49 -10.25 20.44
N GLU A 132 4.50 -9.85 21.19
CA GLU A 132 5.75 -9.34 20.63
C GLU A 132 6.51 -10.48 19.92
N LEU A 133 7.55 -10.11 19.17
CA LEU A 133 8.39 -11.06 18.50
C LEU A 133 9.02 -12.04 19.51
N SER A 134 8.71 -13.33 19.35
CA SER A 134 9.35 -14.40 20.08
C SER A 134 10.20 -15.26 19.15
N ILE A 135 11.39 -15.65 19.60
CA ILE A 135 12.27 -16.57 18.89
C ILE A 135 12.46 -17.80 19.77
N THR A 136 12.04 -18.95 19.25
CA THR A 136 12.12 -20.23 19.95
C THR A 136 13.03 -21.18 19.19
N LEU A 137 13.86 -21.87 19.93
CA LEU A 137 14.73 -22.94 19.44
C LEU A 137 14.12 -24.29 19.79
N GLY A 138 14.06 -25.19 18.85
CA GLY A 138 13.51 -26.53 19.05
C GLY A 138 14.14 -27.58 18.14
N TRP A 139 13.77 -28.80 18.40
CA TRP A 139 14.15 -29.95 17.57
C TRP A 139 12.86 -30.64 17.12
N GLU A 140 12.81 -30.99 15.85
CA GLU A 140 11.70 -31.71 15.25
C GLU A 140 12.18 -33.09 14.75
N ASN A 141 11.39 -34.14 15.03
CA ASN A 141 11.68 -35.50 14.65
C ASN A 141 13.11 -35.96 15.03
N ASP A 142 13.96 -36.26 14.04
CA ASP A 142 15.34 -36.75 14.19
C ASP A 142 16.40 -35.64 14.27
N ASP A 143 16.01 -34.39 14.41
CA ASP A 143 16.92 -33.24 14.36
C ASP A 143 18.00 -33.30 15.43
N PHE A 144 17.63 -33.71 16.65
CA PHE A 144 18.58 -33.87 17.74
C PHE A 144 19.71 -34.87 17.39
N ARG A 145 19.37 -35.97 16.71
CA ARG A 145 20.34 -37.00 16.28
C ARG A 145 21.24 -36.54 15.12
N LYS A 146 20.73 -35.59 14.31
CA LYS A 146 21.42 -35.00 13.16
C LYS A 146 22.14 -33.71 13.50
N ASN A 147 22.10 -33.25 14.75
CA ASN A 147 22.67 -31.99 15.18
C ASN A 147 22.10 -30.78 14.42
N ILE A 148 20.81 -30.83 14.13
CA ILE A 148 20.04 -29.74 13.49
C ILE A 148 19.19 -29.04 14.53
N VAL A 149 19.08 -27.73 14.44
CA VAL A 149 18.22 -26.91 15.30
C VAL A 149 17.23 -26.15 14.46
N THR A 150 15.94 -26.30 14.76
CA THR A 150 14.88 -25.52 14.13
C THR A 150 14.67 -24.23 14.92
N VAL A 151 14.68 -23.11 14.21
CA VAL A 151 14.46 -21.78 14.78
C VAL A 151 13.11 -21.26 14.30
N ILE A 152 12.21 -20.98 15.22
CA ILE A 152 10.89 -20.44 14.94
C ILE A 152 10.83 -19.00 15.45
N ALA A 153 10.45 -18.07 14.56
CA ALA A 153 10.15 -16.68 14.93
C ALA A 153 8.66 -16.43 14.72
N GLU A 154 8.00 -16.00 15.77
CA GLU A 154 6.56 -15.75 15.78
C GLU A 154 6.25 -14.35 16.29
N LYS A 155 5.27 -13.72 15.67
CA LYS A 155 4.63 -12.47 16.13
C LYS A 155 3.13 -12.59 15.90
N ARG A 156 2.32 -12.08 16.83
CA ARG A 156 0.86 -12.05 16.65
C ARG A 156 0.36 -10.63 16.76
N LEU A 157 -0.32 -10.21 15.73
CA LEU A 157 -0.94 -8.89 15.65
C LEU A 157 -2.28 -8.96 14.91
N MET A 158 -3.08 -7.92 15.08
CA MET A 158 -4.25 -7.67 14.26
C MET A 158 -4.20 -6.26 13.69
N CYS A 159 -4.72 -6.08 12.48
CA CYS A 159 -4.88 -4.77 11.87
C CYS A 159 -6.33 -4.60 11.40
N TYR A 160 -6.84 -3.39 11.50
CA TYR A 160 -8.21 -3.08 11.06
C TYR A 160 -8.40 -1.58 10.81
N ILE A 161 -9.36 -1.29 9.94
CA ILE A 161 -9.91 0.03 9.73
C ILE A 161 -11.36 0.00 10.22
N LYS A 162 -11.73 0.94 11.10
CA LYS A 162 -13.13 1.05 11.56
C LYS A 162 -14.02 1.39 10.37
N SER A 163 -15.23 0.83 10.34
CA SER A 163 -16.15 0.96 9.20
C SER A 163 -16.43 2.41 8.79
N GLN A 164 -16.48 3.33 9.76
CA GLN A 164 -16.70 4.75 9.53
C GLN A 164 -15.51 5.47 8.86
N TYR A 165 -14.30 4.88 8.89
CA TYR A 165 -13.09 5.48 8.32
C TYR A 165 -12.65 4.81 7.01
N LYS A 166 -13.44 3.89 6.45
CA LYS A 166 -13.09 3.21 5.20
C LYS A 166 -12.97 4.19 4.03
N THR A 167 -13.80 5.22 4.00
CA THR A 167 -13.75 6.28 2.99
C THR A 167 -12.52 7.19 3.06
N ALA A 168 -11.72 7.07 4.11
CA ALA A 168 -10.42 7.74 4.21
C ALA A 168 -9.32 7.04 3.37
N PHE A 169 -9.64 5.94 2.70
CA PHE A 169 -8.72 5.14 1.91
C PHE A 169 -9.26 4.88 0.51
N VAL A 170 -8.36 4.66 -0.43
CA VAL A 170 -8.64 4.13 -1.78
C VAL A 170 -7.55 3.13 -2.12
N LYS A 171 -7.96 1.98 -2.68
CA LYS A 171 -7.07 0.98 -3.24
C LYS A 171 -7.55 0.63 -4.63
N ASP A 172 -6.66 0.74 -5.62
CA ASP A 172 -6.97 0.32 -6.99
C ASP A 172 -5.68 0.05 -7.78
N THR A 173 -5.84 -0.26 -9.07
CA THR A 173 -4.74 -0.32 -10.03
C THR A 173 -4.59 1.01 -10.77
N PHE A 174 -3.36 1.36 -11.15
CA PHE A 174 -3.13 2.55 -11.97
C PHE A 174 -3.89 2.49 -13.29
N SER A 175 -3.96 1.30 -13.92
CA SER A 175 -4.68 1.11 -15.18
C SER A 175 -6.17 1.42 -15.05
N THR A 176 -6.84 0.87 -14.03
CA THR A 176 -8.27 1.12 -13.79
C THR A 176 -8.58 2.60 -13.58
N VAL A 177 -7.74 3.28 -12.80
CA VAL A 177 -7.93 4.71 -12.54
C VAL A 177 -7.68 5.53 -13.80
N ILE A 178 -6.60 5.23 -14.54
CA ILE A 178 -6.28 5.89 -15.80
C ILE A 178 -7.42 5.72 -16.81
N GLU A 179 -7.95 4.52 -16.98
CA GLU A 179 -9.12 4.26 -17.83
C GLU A 179 -10.33 5.08 -17.38
N GLY A 180 -10.58 5.14 -16.07
CA GLY A 180 -11.71 5.88 -15.49
C GLY A 180 -11.64 7.40 -15.65
N ILE A 181 -10.44 7.98 -15.82
CA ILE A 181 -10.24 9.41 -16.02
C ILE A 181 -9.86 9.79 -17.46
N THR A 182 -9.74 8.80 -18.35
CA THR A 182 -9.44 9.05 -19.76
C THR A 182 -10.65 9.68 -20.44
N GLN A 183 -10.44 10.77 -21.17
CA GLN A 183 -11.45 11.35 -22.00
C GLN A 183 -11.68 10.45 -23.23
N GLU A 184 -12.88 9.97 -23.45
CA GLU A 184 -13.27 9.36 -24.73
C GLU A 184 -13.29 10.45 -25.81
N ALA A 185 -12.58 10.18 -26.90
CA ALA A 185 -12.44 11.09 -28.03
C ALA A 185 -13.72 11.10 -28.91
#